data_1f0a146ff77e42e733e90714ea632fd5
#
_entry.id   1f0a146ff77e42e733e90714ea632fd5
#
_cell.length_a   1.000
_cell.length_b   1.000
_cell.length_c   1.000
_cell.angle_alpha   90.00
_cell.angle_beta   90.00
_cell.angle_gamma   90.00
#
_symmetry.space_group_name_H-M   'P 1'
#
loop_
_entity.id
_entity.type
_entity.pdbx_description
1 polymer ?
#
loop_
_entity_poly.entity_id
_entity_poly.type
_entity_poly.pdbx_seq_one_letter_code
_entity_poly.pdbx_strand_id
1 'polypeptide(L)'
;VAGRAKPDPLRPVGTITRGTTGVNRLRRSDRWLIHDELVTGRLRSAADPLVVDLGYGASPWTTLELAVRLRRVRADVRVVGLEIDPERVVPGRDGVSFARGGFELAGLRPALVRAFNVLRQYPETAVPDAWATILSGMAPDGLLVDGTCDELGRRCAWVLLDRSGPRSLTLAWDPFTVERPSDIAERLPKVLIHRNIPGEPIHALLAAADRAWARAAPLAPFGPRVRWRAAAEYLRQQGFPVRTYRRRMRDCVLSVPWSTVAPNQVAPSSRSRSGGTGGGGFSTNAAIEST
;
A
#
# COMPACT_ATOMS: atom_id res chain seq x y z
N VAL A 1 -30.56 -8.06 25.59
CA VAL A 1 -30.09 -7.30 24.44
C VAL A 1 -28.95 -6.43 24.94
N ALA A 2 -27.69 -6.85 24.75
CA ALA A 2 -26.53 -6.07 25.12
C ALA A 2 -26.40 -4.89 24.16
N GLY A 3 -26.60 -3.67 24.66
CA GLY A 3 -26.45 -2.44 23.90
C GLY A 3 -25.00 -2.32 23.39
N ARG A 4 -24.85 -2.19 22.10
CA ARG A 4 -23.57 -1.85 21.47
C ARG A 4 -23.14 -0.49 22.03
N ALA A 5 -22.09 -0.46 22.85
CA ALA A 5 -21.49 0.78 23.34
C ALA A 5 -21.15 1.67 22.13
N LYS A 6 -21.55 2.93 22.16
CA LYS A 6 -21.14 3.92 21.15
C LYS A 6 -19.61 3.97 21.15
N PRO A 7 -18.96 3.94 19.98
CA PRO A 7 -17.51 4.06 19.93
C PRO A 7 -17.09 5.39 20.57
N ASP A 8 -16.13 5.31 21.48
CA ASP A 8 -15.49 6.49 22.08
C ASP A 8 -14.78 7.26 20.94
N PRO A 9 -15.20 8.51 20.65
CA PRO A 9 -14.61 9.29 19.56
C PRO A 9 -13.13 9.64 19.80
N LEU A 10 -12.60 9.39 20.98
CA LEU A 10 -11.20 9.62 21.35
C LEU A 10 -10.33 8.36 21.27
N ARG A 11 -10.91 7.21 20.96
CA ARG A 11 -10.15 5.95 20.87
C ARG A 11 -9.63 5.74 19.45
N PRO A 12 -8.30 5.72 19.23
CA PRO A 12 -7.71 5.46 17.91
C PRO A 12 -8.16 4.12 17.34
N VAL A 13 -8.46 4.11 16.04
CA VAL A 13 -8.83 2.89 15.29
C VAL A 13 -7.58 2.25 14.71
N GLY A 14 -7.34 1.01 15.06
CA GLY A 14 -6.19 0.23 14.61
C GLY A 14 -5.50 -0.51 15.76
N THR A 15 -4.36 -1.11 15.47
CA THR A 15 -3.52 -1.84 16.43
C THR A 15 -2.10 -1.29 16.43
N ILE A 16 -1.45 -1.30 17.60
CA ILE A 16 -0.04 -0.93 17.72
C ILE A 16 0.79 -1.89 16.87
N THR A 17 1.58 -1.35 15.96
CA THR A 17 2.43 -2.10 15.07
C THR A 17 3.90 -2.00 15.50
N ARG A 18 4.69 -3.02 15.20
CA ARG A 18 6.14 -2.94 15.38
C ARG A 18 6.70 -2.01 14.29
N GLY A 19 7.29 -0.90 14.69
CA GLY A 19 7.84 0.07 13.75
C GLY A 19 9.24 0.49 14.13
N THR A 20 10.25 0.02 13.40
CA THR A 20 11.56 0.67 13.38
C THR A 20 11.55 1.73 12.30
N THR A 21 12.06 2.91 12.59
CA THR A 21 12.15 4.01 11.64
C THR A 21 13.59 4.48 11.56
N GLY A 22 14.10 4.67 10.33
CA GLY A 22 15.47 5.14 10.11
C GLY A 22 15.50 6.35 9.18
N VAL A 23 16.55 7.16 9.32
CA VAL A 23 16.82 8.31 8.43
C VAL A 23 16.87 7.85 6.98
N ASN A 24 16.24 8.61 6.08
CA ASN A 24 16.17 8.35 4.64
C ASN A 24 15.49 7.05 4.23
N ARG A 25 14.87 6.31 5.14
CA ARG A 25 14.20 5.04 4.82
C ARG A 25 13.13 5.19 3.75
N LEU A 26 12.33 6.26 3.79
CA LEU A 26 11.23 6.52 2.86
C LEU A 26 11.60 7.48 1.71
N ARG A 27 12.88 7.76 1.51
CA ARG A 27 13.33 8.73 0.50
C ARG A 27 12.85 8.45 -0.93
N ARG A 28 12.57 7.18 -1.30
CA ARG A 28 12.10 6.83 -2.65
C ARG A 28 10.65 7.20 -2.84
N SER A 29 9.80 6.83 -1.88
CA SER A 29 8.39 7.24 -1.90
C SER A 29 8.25 8.76 -1.83
N ASP A 30 9.03 9.43 -0.96
CA ASP A 30 8.95 10.88 -0.84
C ASP A 30 9.38 11.61 -2.12
N ARG A 31 10.44 11.13 -2.79
CA ARG A 31 10.83 11.67 -4.11
C ARG A 31 9.76 11.44 -5.16
N TRP A 32 9.10 10.28 -5.11
CA TRP A 32 7.98 10.01 -5.99
C TRP A 32 6.81 10.96 -5.70
N LEU A 33 6.43 11.15 -4.44
CA LEU A 33 5.35 12.05 -4.03
C LEU A 33 5.51 13.48 -4.58
N ILE A 34 6.72 14.04 -4.53
CA ILE A 34 7.00 15.40 -5.02
C ILE A 34 7.13 15.50 -6.54
N HIS A 35 7.01 14.39 -7.27
CA HIS A 35 7.10 14.35 -8.73
C HIS A 35 5.90 13.67 -9.40
N ASP A 36 5.01 13.05 -8.63
CA ASP A 36 3.75 12.53 -9.17
C ASP A 36 2.80 13.68 -9.45
N GLU A 37 2.29 13.75 -10.69
CA GLU A 37 1.44 14.86 -11.15
C GLU A 37 0.11 14.89 -10.41
N LEU A 38 -0.47 13.73 -10.10
CA LEU A 38 -1.72 13.65 -9.35
C LEU A 38 -1.53 14.14 -7.91
N VAL A 39 -0.47 13.67 -7.23
CA VAL A 39 -0.17 14.08 -5.85
C VAL A 39 0.19 15.56 -5.78
N THR A 40 1.07 16.05 -6.66
CA THR A 40 1.48 17.45 -6.64
C THR A 40 0.36 18.39 -7.07
N GLY A 41 -0.46 17.98 -8.04
CA GLY A 41 -1.67 18.70 -8.45
C GLY A 41 -2.64 18.83 -7.28
N ARG A 42 -2.90 17.74 -6.58
CA ARG A 42 -3.78 17.72 -5.41
C ARG A 42 -3.29 18.65 -4.30
N LEU A 43 -2.02 18.56 -3.94
CA LEU A 43 -1.45 19.42 -2.91
C LEU A 43 -1.50 20.91 -3.28
N ARG A 44 -1.28 21.26 -4.56
CA ARG A 44 -1.34 22.66 -5.03
C ARG A 44 -2.75 23.21 -5.02
N SER A 45 -3.75 22.41 -5.38
CA SER A 45 -5.16 22.83 -5.46
C SER A 45 -5.92 22.75 -4.13
N ALA A 46 -5.38 22.06 -3.13
CA ALA A 46 -6.05 21.89 -1.83
C ALA A 46 -6.24 23.24 -1.14
N ALA A 47 -7.46 23.53 -0.65
CA ALA A 47 -7.71 24.72 0.17
C ALA A 47 -6.93 24.65 1.48
N ASP A 48 -6.84 23.46 2.08
CA ASP A 48 -5.97 23.12 3.21
C ASP A 48 -4.99 22.02 2.79
N PRO A 49 -3.68 22.34 2.61
CA PRO A 49 -2.68 21.36 2.20
C PRO A 49 -2.18 20.52 3.40
N LEU A 50 -3.11 19.98 4.16
CA LEU A 50 -2.81 19.10 5.28
C LEU A 50 -2.37 17.72 4.79
N VAL A 51 -1.27 17.23 5.34
CA VAL A 51 -0.73 15.90 5.09
C VAL A 51 -0.59 15.14 6.40
N VAL A 52 -1.03 13.89 6.42
CA VAL A 52 -0.84 12.99 7.57
C VAL A 52 0.16 11.90 7.21
N ASP A 53 1.15 11.72 8.08
CA ASP A 53 2.03 10.55 8.09
C ASP A 53 1.51 9.59 9.16
N LEU A 54 0.79 8.56 8.74
CA LEU A 54 0.07 7.65 9.60
C LEU A 54 0.96 6.48 10.02
N GLY A 55 1.08 6.27 11.33
CA GLY A 55 1.91 5.22 11.91
C GLY A 55 3.41 5.47 11.67
N TYR A 56 3.89 6.66 12.02
CA TYR A 56 5.29 7.03 11.78
C TYR A 56 6.30 6.20 12.60
N GLY A 57 5.83 5.47 13.62
CA GLY A 57 6.63 4.54 14.40
C GLY A 57 7.43 5.20 15.54
N ALA A 58 8.52 4.55 15.92
CA ALA A 58 9.30 4.93 17.11
C ALA A 58 10.12 6.22 16.97
N SER A 59 10.17 6.83 15.77
CA SER A 59 10.99 8.02 15.53
C SER A 59 10.39 8.94 14.48
N PRO A 60 10.42 10.27 14.68
CA PRO A 60 9.78 11.24 13.79
C PRO A 60 10.55 11.51 12.49
N TRP A 61 11.71 10.93 12.28
CA TRP A 61 12.62 11.29 11.18
C TRP A 61 11.97 11.23 9.80
N THR A 62 11.24 10.16 9.50
CA THR A 62 10.61 10.03 8.17
C THR A 62 9.49 11.04 7.94
N THR A 63 8.79 11.46 9.00
CA THR A 63 7.77 12.52 8.93
C THR A 63 8.40 13.89 8.70
N LEU A 64 9.49 14.20 9.41
CA LEU A 64 10.25 15.45 9.23
C LEU A 64 10.83 15.54 7.81
N GLU A 65 11.41 14.46 7.32
CA GLU A 65 11.93 14.36 5.96
C GLU A 65 10.83 14.55 4.89
N LEU A 66 9.65 13.97 5.12
CA LEU A 66 8.49 14.18 4.26
C LEU A 66 8.11 15.67 4.20
N ALA A 67 8.01 16.33 5.36
CA ALA A 67 7.67 17.74 5.44
C ALA A 67 8.63 18.62 4.65
N VAL A 68 9.95 18.41 4.84
CA VAL A 68 10.98 19.15 4.07
C VAL A 68 10.83 18.96 2.57
N ARG A 69 10.49 17.74 2.12
CA ARG A 69 10.34 17.45 0.69
C ARG A 69 9.04 18.04 0.12
N LEU A 70 7.92 17.94 0.85
CA LEU A 70 6.63 18.45 0.38
C LEU A 70 6.58 19.98 0.33
N ARG A 71 7.27 20.69 1.22
CA ARG A 71 7.42 22.15 1.20
C ARG A 71 8.08 22.68 -0.09
N ARG A 72 8.77 21.81 -0.85
CA ARG A 72 9.26 22.17 -2.21
C ARG A 72 8.15 22.16 -3.28
N VAL A 73 7.04 21.48 -3.00
CA VAL A 73 5.86 21.47 -3.88
C VAL A 73 4.94 22.64 -3.55
N ARG A 74 4.74 22.88 -2.26
CA ARG A 74 3.90 23.95 -1.73
C ARG A 74 4.41 24.34 -0.34
N ALA A 75 4.82 25.61 -0.17
CA ALA A 75 5.54 26.06 1.02
C ALA A 75 4.72 26.00 2.32
N ASP A 76 3.41 26.20 2.25
CA ASP A 76 2.46 26.20 3.37
C ASP A 76 1.91 24.80 3.71
N VAL A 77 2.47 23.71 3.15
CA VAL A 77 2.09 22.34 3.52
C VAL A 77 2.27 22.13 5.02
N ARG A 78 1.19 21.74 5.65
CA ARG A 78 1.17 21.32 7.07
C ARG A 78 1.28 19.80 7.15
N VAL A 79 2.17 19.31 7.99
CA VAL A 79 2.38 17.86 8.18
C VAL A 79 2.11 17.49 9.62
N VAL A 80 1.31 16.44 9.81
CA VAL A 80 1.00 15.86 11.12
C VAL A 80 1.41 14.38 11.08
N GLY A 81 2.28 13.97 12.02
CA GLY A 81 2.55 12.57 12.29
C GLY A 81 1.51 12.02 13.26
N LEU A 82 0.82 10.94 12.87
CA LEU A 82 -0.08 10.20 13.76
C LEU A 82 0.54 8.86 14.16
N GLU A 83 0.46 8.55 15.46
CA GLU A 83 0.86 7.24 15.99
C GLU A 83 -0.19 6.76 16.99
N ILE A 84 -0.51 5.48 16.93
CA ILE A 84 -1.52 4.87 17.78
C ILE A 84 -0.99 4.60 19.20
N ASP A 85 0.31 4.32 19.31
CA ASP A 85 1.00 4.10 20.57
C ASP A 85 1.28 5.44 21.26
N PRO A 86 0.66 5.75 22.40
CA PRO A 86 0.85 7.03 23.07
C PRO A 86 2.30 7.25 23.54
N GLU A 87 3.07 6.17 23.81
CA GLU A 87 4.45 6.27 24.27
C GLU A 87 5.40 6.73 23.15
N ARG A 88 4.98 6.65 21.88
CA ARG A 88 5.75 7.09 20.71
C ARG A 88 5.40 8.51 20.25
N VAL A 89 4.36 9.11 20.82
CA VAL A 89 3.99 10.48 20.45
C VAL A 89 5.01 11.46 21.00
N VAL A 90 5.67 12.20 20.11
CA VAL A 90 6.71 13.15 20.44
C VAL A 90 6.21 14.59 20.34
N PRO A 91 6.86 15.56 21.01
CA PRO A 91 6.55 16.98 20.83
C PRO A 91 6.73 17.45 19.39
N GLY A 92 5.93 18.43 18.96
CA GLY A 92 6.07 19.07 17.65
C GLY A 92 7.43 19.73 17.48
N ARG A 93 8.00 19.67 16.27
CA ARG A 93 9.28 20.29 15.92
C ARG A 93 9.39 20.57 14.42
N ASP A 94 10.18 21.54 14.04
CA ASP A 94 10.47 21.91 12.64
C ASP A 94 9.19 22.19 11.83
N GLY A 95 8.13 22.73 12.49
CA GLY A 95 6.83 22.99 11.88
C GLY A 95 6.05 21.73 11.53
N VAL A 96 6.32 20.61 12.18
CA VAL A 96 5.57 19.35 12.12
C VAL A 96 4.94 19.09 13.48
N SER A 97 3.65 18.74 13.48
CA SER A 97 2.95 18.34 14.70
C SER A 97 2.86 16.82 14.78
N PHE A 98 2.82 16.29 16.00
CA PHE A 98 2.65 14.87 16.28
C PHE A 98 1.49 14.70 17.25
N ALA A 99 0.65 13.69 16.99
CA ALA A 99 -0.52 13.42 17.82
C ALA A 99 -0.81 11.92 17.87
N ARG A 100 -1.59 11.52 18.86
CA ARG A 100 -2.16 10.19 18.93
C ARG A 100 -3.31 10.07 17.93
N GLY A 101 -3.31 9.02 17.11
CA GLY A 101 -4.38 8.73 16.16
C GLY A 101 -4.13 7.46 15.37
N GLY A 102 -5.18 6.95 14.76
CA GLY A 102 -5.20 5.76 13.93
C GLY A 102 -5.86 6.00 12.59
N PHE A 103 -6.60 5.01 12.08
CA PHE A 103 -7.29 5.09 10.78
C PHE A 103 -8.37 6.15 10.72
N GLU A 104 -8.90 6.59 11.86
CA GLU A 104 -9.85 7.71 11.99
C GLU A 104 -9.20 9.10 11.78
N LEU A 105 -7.87 9.13 11.61
CA LEU A 105 -7.07 10.33 11.37
C LEU A 105 -7.16 11.39 12.48
N ALA A 106 -7.49 11.02 13.71
CA ALA A 106 -7.67 11.95 14.84
C ALA A 106 -8.65 13.11 14.52
N GLY A 107 -9.66 12.86 13.69
CA GLY A 107 -10.62 13.87 13.23
C GLY A 107 -10.09 14.87 12.20
N LEU A 108 -8.86 14.72 11.76
CA LEU A 108 -8.25 15.53 10.69
C LEU A 108 -8.86 15.17 9.32
N ARG A 109 -8.80 16.13 8.39
CA ARG A 109 -9.27 15.94 7.00
C ARG A 109 -8.13 16.21 6.00
N PRO A 110 -7.11 15.37 5.93
CA PRO A 110 -5.94 15.62 5.10
C PRO A 110 -6.23 15.49 3.61
N ALA A 111 -5.49 16.26 2.81
CA ALA A 111 -5.43 16.12 1.35
C ALA A 111 -4.56 14.94 0.91
N LEU A 112 -3.60 14.54 1.74
CA LEU A 112 -2.73 13.39 1.51
C LEU A 112 -2.49 12.62 2.80
N VAL A 113 -2.63 11.30 2.76
CA VAL A 113 -2.18 10.39 3.82
C VAL A 113 -1.07 9.51 3.27
N ARG A 114 0.03 9.39 4.01
CA ARG A 114 1.07 8.39 3.78
C ARG A 114 1.05 7.39 4.93
N ALA A 115 0.87 6.09 4.62
CA ALA A 115 0.90 4.98 5.57
C ALA A 115 1.93 3.94 5.10
N PHE A 116 3.10 3.85 5.74
CA PHE A 116 4.15 2.91 5.35
C PHE A 116 4.41 1.86 6.43
N ASN A 117 4.40 0.58 6.02
CA ASN A 117 4.55 -0.59 6.89
C ASN A 117 3.45 -0.75 7.96
N VAL A 118 2.37 0.01 7.89
CA VAL A 118 1.23 -0.05 8.82
C VAL A 118 0.38 -1.26 8.48
N LEU A 119 -0.23 -1.28 7.30
CA LEU A 119 -1.18 -2.35 6.90
C LEU A 119 -0.49 -3.69 6.65
N ARG A 120 0.83 -3.72 6.50
CA ARG A 120 1.60 -4.97 6.39
C ARG A 120 1.35 -5.93 7.56
N GLN A 121 1.04 -5.42 8.73
CA GLN A 121 0.87 -6.20 9.96
C GLN A 121 -0.57 -6.63 10.21
N TYR A 122 -1.49 -6.21 9.33
CA TYR A 122 -2.90 -6.59 9.40
C TYR A 122 -3.18 -7.84 8.56
N PRO A 123 -4.27 -8.58 8.85
CA PRO A 123 -4.78 -9.60 7.92
C PRO A 123 -5.12 -8.98 6.57
N GLU A 124 -4.93 -9.71 5.47
CA GLU A 124 -5.26 -9.23 4.12
C GLU A 124 -6.72 -8.76 4.03
N THR A 125 -7.62 -9.51 4.64
CA THR A 125 -9.07 -9.23 4.66
C THR A 125 -9.45 -7.93 5.36
N ALA A 126 -8.59 -7.40 6.25
CA ALA A 126 -8.85 -6.16 6.98
C ALA A 126 -8.36 -4.90 6.21
N VAL A 127 -7.57 -5.08 5.15
CA VAL A 127 -6.98 -3.94 4.43
C VAL A 127 -8.03 -3.10 3.71
N PRO A 128 -9.02 -3.65 3.00
CA PRO A 128 -10.07 -2.84 2.35
C PRO A 128 -10.85 -1.97 3.35
N ASP A 129 -11.19 -2.49 4.51
CA ASP A 129 -11.91 -1.74 5.56
C ASP A 129 -11.04 -0.63 6.16
N ALA A 130 -9.74 -0.89 6.35
CA ALA A 130 -8.80 0.13 6.77
C ALA A 130 -8.67 1.26 5.74
N TRP A 131 -8.54 0.92 4.45
CA TRP A 131 -8.54 1.91 3.37
C TRP A 131 -9.83 2.73 3.34
N ALA A 132 -10.99 2.08 3.43
CA ALA A 132 -12.29 2.76 3.46
C ALA A 132 -12.40 3.73 4.65
N THR A 133 -11.97 3.30 5.83
CA THR A 133 -11.96 4.14 7.05
C THR A 133 -11.08 5.38 6.86
N ILE A 134 -9.83 5.20 6.40
CA ILE A 134 -8.92 6.31 6.14
C ILE A 134 -9.50 7.27 5.10
N LEU A 135 -9.91 6.75 3.94
CA LEU A 135 -10.43 7.56 2.83
C LEU A 135 -11.70 8.33 3.20
N SER A 136 -12.56 7.77 4.07
CA SER A 136 -13.76 8.46 4.55
C SER A 136 -13.43 9.68 5.42
N GLY A 137 -12.34 9.62 6.19
CA GLY A 137 -11.85 10.72 7.03
C GLY A 137 -11.13 11.83 6.28
N MET A 138 -10.69 11.59 5.06
CA MET A 138 -9.90 12.54 4.25
C MET A 138 -10.75 13.63 3.62
N ALA A 139 -10.10 14.68 3.12
CA ALA A 139 -10.71 15.66 2.23
C ALA A 139 -11.37 14.95 1.02
N PRO A 140 -12.42 15.53 0.38
CA PRO A 140 -13.18 14.87 -0.69
C PRO A 140 -12.32 14.28 -1.80
N ASP A 141 -11.28 14.99 -2.15
CA ASP A 141 -10.33 14.60 -3.21
C ASP A 141 -8.99 14.11 -2.65
N GLY A 142 -8.96 13.68 -1.39
CA GLY A 142 -7.75 13.21 -0.72
C GLY A 142 -7.15 11.99 -1.38
N LEU A 143 -5.82 11.85 -1.26
CA LEU A 143 -5.05 10.73 -1.77
C LEU A 143 -4.39 9.95 -0.62
N LEU A 144 -4.57 8.64 -0.63
CA LEU A 144 -3.89 7.73 0.30
C LEU A 144 -2.74 7.02 -0.43
N VAL A 145 -1.58 6.96 0.21
CA VAL A 145 -0.45 6.14 -0.21
C VAL A 145 -0.20 5.08 0.85
N ASP A 146 -0.62 3.86 0.57
CA ASP A 146 -0.34 2.69 1.41
C ASP A 146 0.87 1.95 0.87
N GLY A 147 1.92 1.82 1.67
CA GLY A 147 3.18 1.30 1.22
C GLY A 147 3.93 0.42 2.22
N THR A 148 4.91 -0.27 1.69
CA THR A 148 5.86 -1.07 2.45
C THR A 148 7.28 -0.77 1.98
N CYS A 149 8.24 -0.91 2.86
CA CYS A 149 9.65 -0.85 2.51
C CYS A 149 10.48 -1.75 3.44
N ASP A 150 11.68 -2.10 3.00
CA ASP A 150 12.68 -2.72 3.87
C ASP A 150 13.28 -1.72 4.87
N GLU A 151 14.14 -2.19 5.73
CA GLU A 151 14.73 -1.41 6.84
C GLU A 151 15.57 -0.23 6.35
N LEU A 152 16.19 -0.37 5.18
CA LEU A 152 17.06 0.64 4.56
C LEU A 152 16.38 1.43 3.44
N GLY A 153 15.12 1.10 3.11
CA GLY A 153 14.39 1.71 2.01
C GLY A 153 15.02 1.41 0.64
N ARG A 154 15.65 0.26 0.47
CA ARG A 154 16.24 -0.18 -0.81
C ARG A 154 15.19 -0.76 -1.74
N ARG A 155 14.20 -1.45 -1.18
CA ARG A 155 13.03 -2.01 -1.87
C ARG A 155 11.77 -1.44 -1.24
N CYS A 156 10.95 -0.77 -2.03
CA CYS A 156 9.71 -0.16 -1.58
C CYS A 156 8.61 -0.44 -2.60
N ALA A 157 7.40 -0.66 -2.11
CA ALA A 157 6.21 -0.79 -2.94
C ALA A 157 5.05 -0.03 -2.30
N TRP A 158 4.21 0.62 -3.10
CA TRP A 158 3.03 1.32 -2.59
C TRP A 158 1.90 1.37 -3.60
N VAL A 159 0.70 1.42 -3.08
CA VAL A 159 -0.54 1.68 -3.81
C VAL A 159 -0.94 3.13 -3.60
N LEU A 160 -1.28 3.83 -4.67
CA LEU A 160 -1.96 5.12 -4.61
C LEU A 160 -3.46 4.87 -4.71
N LEU A 161 -4.22 5.46 -3.80
CA LEU A 161 -5.68 5.34 -3.74
C LEU A 161 -6.34 6.71 -3.66
N ASP A 162 -7.56 6.79 -4.14
CA ASP A 162 -8.53 7.84 -3.86
C ASP A 162 -9.88 7.21 -3.46
N ARG A 163 -10.92 8.02 -3.33
CA ARG A 163 -12.26 7.52 -2.97
C ARG A 163 -12.88 6.51 -3.95
N SER A 164 -12.41 6.46 -5.18
CA SER A 164 -12.85 5.46 -6.15
C SER A 164 -12.09 4.12 -6.03
N GLY A 165 -11.10 4.06 -5.13
CA GLY A 165 -10.28 2.88 -4.87
C GLY A 165 -8.84 2.99 -5.36
N PRO A 166 -8.14 1.86 -5.50
CA PRO A 166 -6.75 1.83 -5.94
C PRO A 166 -6.57 2.33 -7.37
N ARG A 167 -5.58 3.23 -7.57
CA ARG A 167 -5.28 3.88 -8.86
C ARG A 167 -4.06 3.30 -9.54
N SER A 168 -3.02 3.02 -8.76
CA SER A 168 -1.76 2.52 -9.30
C SER A 168 -0.94 1.78 -8.25
N LEU A 169 -0.12 0.84 -8.73
CA LEU A 169 0.98 0.25 -7.97
C LEU A 169 2.29 0.90 -8.43
N THR A 170 3.13 1.26 -7.46
CA THR A 170 4.50 1.69 -7.73
C THR A 170 5.49 0.82 -6.97
N LEU A 171 6.49 0.35 -7.68
CA LEU A 171 7.61 -0.46 -7.17
C LEU A 171 8.89 0.35 -7.34
N ALA A 172 9.76 0.35 -6.32
CA ALA A 172 10.99 1.13 -6.34
C ALA A 172 12.16 0.36 -5.73
N TRP A 173 13.29 0.35 -6.43
CA TRP A 173 14.52 -0.30 -6.01
C TRP A 173 15.67 0.68 -5.92
N ASP A 174 16.64 0.37 -5.09
CA ASP A 174 17.96 0.98 -5.16
C ASP A 174 18.66 0.49 -6.44
N PRO A 175 19.05 1.38 -7.36
CA PRO A 175 19.67 0.98 -8.62
C PRO A 175 20.96 0.15 -8.47
N PHE A 176 21.66 0.30 -7.35
CA PHE A 176 22.94 -0.37 -7.11
C PHE A 176 22.82 -1.73 -6.42
N THR A 177 21.61 -2.11 -5.98
CA THR A 177 21.37 -3.36 -5.23
C THR A 177 20.31 -4.25 -5.87
N VAL A 178 19.84 -3.94 -7.08
CA VAL A 178 18.89 -4.77 -7.81
C VAL A 178 19.62 -5.97 -8.41
N GLU A 179 19.36 -7.15 -7.90
CA GLU A 179 19.75 -8.42 -8.51
C GLU A 179 18.67 -8.88 -9.48
N ARG A 180 17.46 -9.05 -9.00
CA ARG A 180 16.25 -9.31 -9.78
C ARG A 180 15.13 -8.39 -9.35
N PRO A 181 14.35 -7.82 -10.28
CA PRO A 181 13.17 -7.03 -9.94
C PRO A 181 12.19 -7.76 -9.02
N SER A 182 11.98 -9.07 -9.21
CA SER A 182 11.09 -9.88 -8.38
C SER A 182 11.48 -10.00 -6.92
N ASP A 183 12.72 -9.65 -6.53
CA ASP A 183 13.17 -9.64 -5.12
C ASP A 183 12.36 -8.64 -4.26
N ILE A 184 11.57 -7.76 -4.89
CA ILE A 184 10.64 -6.86 -4.20
C ILE A 184 9.39 -7.58 -3.68
N ALA A 185 9.16 -8.83 -4.07
CA ALA A 185 7.94 -9.58 -3.74
C ALA A 185 7.63 -9.59 -2.25
N GLU A 186 8.66 -9.71 -1.41
CA GLU A 186 8.52 -9.63 0.05
C GLU A 186 8.01 -8.27 0.56
N ARG A 187 8.09 -7.23 -0.26
CA ARG A 187 7.71 -5.85 0.08
C ARG A 187 6.48 -5.40 -0.68
N LEU A 188 5.76 -6.30 -1.34
CA LEU A 188 4.47 -5.98 -1.93
C LEU A 188 3.48 -5.53 -0.83
N PRO A 189 2.56 -4.60 -1.15
CA PRO A 189 1.46 -4.26 -0.28
C PRO A 189 0.66 -5.50 0.13
N LYS A 190 0.04 -5.47 1.30
CA LYS A 190 -0.60 -6.64 1.92
C LYS A 190 -1.64 -7.31 1.01
N VAL A 191 -2.36 -6.54 0.21
CA VAL A 191 -3.35 -7.04 -0.76
C VAL A 191 -2.74 -7.78 -1.96
N LEU A 192 -1.43 -7.71 -2.18
CA LEU A 192 -0.74 -8.32 -3.32
C LEU A 192 0.28 -9.39 -2.92
N ILE A 193 0.80 -9.37 -1.69
CA ILE A 193 1.91 -10.23 -1.30
C ILE A 193 1.58 -11.72 -1.44
N HIS A 194 0.35 -12.12 -1.06
CA HIS A 194 -0.10 -13.51 -1.19
C HIS A 194 -0.67 -13.84 -2.58
N ARG A 195 -0.82 -12.82 -3.44
CA ARG A 195 -1.24 -12.95 -4.83
C ARG A 195 -0.05 -13.10 -5.80
N ASN A 196 1.17 -13.08 -5.31
CA ASN A 196 2.34 -13.32 -6.16
C ASN A 196 2.55 -14.82 -6.42
N ILE A 197 1.58 -15.43 -7.09
CA ILE A 197 1.56 -16.85 -7.48
C ILE A 197 1.25 -16.96 -8.98
N PRO A 198 1.67 -18.04 -9.68
CA PRO A 198 1.36 -18.25 -11.08
C PRO A 198 -0.13 -18.09 -11.38
N GLY A 199 -0.44 -17.38 -12.47
CA GLY A 199 -1.81 -17.06 -12.88
C GLY A 199 -2.33 -15.71 -12.38
N GLU A 200 -1.70 -15.10 -11.39
CA GLU A 200 -2.08 -13.77 -10.91
C GLU A 200 -1.33 -12.64 -11.65
N PRO A 201 -2.00 -11.48 -11.90
CA PRO A 201 -1.41 -10.38 -12.67
C PRO A 201 -0.12 -9.82 -12.08
N ILE A 202 -0.02 -9.70 -10.75
CA ILE A 202 1.20 -9.22 -10.09
C ILE A 202 2.38 -10.16 -10.34
N HIS A 203 2.16 -11.48 -10.35
CA HIS A 203 3.19 -12.47 -10.67
C HIS A 203 3.66 -12.33 -12.12
N ALA A 204 2.71 -12.16 -13.05
CA ALA A 204 3.01 -11.94 -14.46
C ALA A 204 3.88 -10.69 -14.67
N LEU A 205 3.56 -9.57 -13.98
CA LEU A 205 4.37 -8.34 -14.04
C LEU A 205 5.79 -8.57 -13.51
N LEU A 206 5.95 -9.19 -12.35
CA LEU A 206 7.28 -9.42 -11.76
C LEU A 206 8.12 -10.37 -12.60
N ALA A 207 7.53 -11.45 -13.11
CA ALA A 207 8.21 -12.38 -14.01
C ALA A 207 8.62 -11.70 -15.34
N ALA A 208 7.78 -10.83 -15.89
CA ALA A 208 8.14 -10.04 -17.06
C ALA A 208 9.26 -9.03 -16.76
N ALA A 209 9.25 -8.41 -15.57
CA ALA A 209 10.31 -7.50 -15.14
C ALA A 209 11.67 -8.22 -15.03
N ASP A 210 11.69 -9.44 -14.50
CA ASP A 210 12.90 -10.26 -14.44
C ASP A 210 13.44 -10.59 -15.82
N ARG A 211 12.58 -11.01 -16.76
CA ARG A 211 12.99 -11.26 -18.16
C ARG A 211 13.52 -9.99 -18.83
N ALA A 212 12.86 -8.85 -18.62
CA ALA A 212 13.29 -7.56 -19.15
C ALA A 212 14.65 -7.13 -18.58
N TRP A 213 14.86 -7.34 -17.28
CA TRP A 213 16.12 -7.06 -16.60
C TRP A 213 17.26 -7.96 -17.09
N ALA A 214 16.99 -9.25 -17.30
CA ALA A 214 17.96 -10.20 -17.89
C ALA A 214 18.30 -9.81 -19.33
N ARG A 215 17.31 -9.47 -20.16
CA ARG A 215 17.53 -8.99 -21.54
C ARG A 215 18.38 -7.72 -21.59
N ALA A 216 18.27 -6.85 -20.60
CA ALA A 216 19.05 -5.63 -20.49
C ALA A 216 20.45 -5.83 -19.90
N ALA A 217 20.87 -7.06 -19.58
CA ALA A 217 22.18 -7.38 -18.98
C ALA A 217 23.38 -6.84 -19.76
N PRO A 218 23.42 -6.86 -21.12
CA PRO A 218 24.53 -6.29 -21.89
C PRO A 218 24.77 -4.80 -21.63
N LEU A 219 23.78 -4.07 -21.09
CA LEU A 219 23.90 -2.65 -20.75
C LEU A 219 24.42 -2.40 -19.32
N ALA A 220 24.72 -3.44 -18.56
CA ALA A 220 25.26 -3.31 -17.21
C ALA A 220 26.55 -2.48 -17.11
N PRO A 221 27.53 -2.56 -18.04
CA PRO A 221 28.73 -1.74 -18.01
C PRO A 221 28.46 -0.22 -18.08
N PHE A 222 27.32 0.19 -18.66
CA PHE A 222 26.91 1.59 -18.73
C PHE A 222 26.20 2.08 -17.46
N GLY A 223 26.14 1.24 -16.46
CA GLY A 223 25.56 1.52 -15.14
C GLY A 223 24.10 1.06 -14.96
N PRO A 224 23.73 0.83 -13.70
CA PRO A 224 22.45 0.17 -13.37
C PRO A 224 21.22 0.96 -13.83
N ARG A 225 21.31 2.29 -13.90
CA ARG A 225 20.19 3.14 -14.37
C ARG A 225 19.97 3.04 -15.88
N VAL A 226 21.04 2.82 -16.65
CA VAL A 226 20.93 2.60 -18.10
C VAL A 226 20.26 1.27 -18.35
N ARG A 227 20.73 0.22 -17.66
CA ARG A 227 20.13 -1.12 -17.70
C ARG A 227 18.65 -1.07 -17.31
N TRP A 228 18.29 -0.36 -16.22
CA TRP A 228 16.91 -0.25 -15.78
C TRP A 228 16.01 0.44 -16.82
N ARG A 229 16.48 1.50 -17.47
CA ARG A 229 15.74 2.16 -18.55
C ARG A 229 15.40 1.21 -19.68
N ALA A 230 16.37 0.44 -20.11
CA ALA A 230 16.17 -0.57 -21.16
C ALA A 230 15.18 -1.65 -20.71
N ALA A 231 15.29 -2.15 -19.48
CA ALA A 231 14.34 -3.11 -18.93
C ALA A 231 12.91 -2.56 -18.89
N ALA A 232 12.72 -1.31 -18.45
CA ALA A 232 11.41 -0.66 -18.46
C ALA A 232 10.85 -0.46 -19.88
N GLU A 233 11.73 -0.22 -20.87
CA GLU A 233 11.33 -0.15 -22.28
C GLU A 233 10.90 -1.51 -22.81
N TYR A 234 11.62 -2.58 -22.49
CA TYR A 234 11.23 -3.94 -22.85
C TYR A 234 9.89 -4.35 -22.24
N LEU A 235 9.60 -3.93 -21.01
CA LEU A 235 8.28 -4.15 -20.41
C LEU A 235 7.16 -3.46 -21.21
N ARG A 236 7.38 -2.22 -21.66
CA ARG A 236 6.41 -1.52 -22.51
C ARG A 236 6.17 -2.22 -23.84
N GLN A 237 7.24 -2.70 -24.48
CA GLN A 237 7.15 -3.48 -25.72
C GLN A 237 6.39 -4.80 -25.55
N GLN A 238 6.35 -5.35 -24.33
CA GLN A 238 5.53 -6.50 -23.97
C GLN A 238 4.07 -6.13 -23.60
N GLY A 239 3.66 -4.87 -23.76
CA GLY A 239 2.31 -4.41 -23.50
C GLY A 239 2.01 -3.98 -22.07
N PHE A 240 3.00 -3.97 -21.16
CA PHE A 240 2.77 -3.44 -19.81
C PHE A 240 2.71 -1.91 -19.85
N PRO A 241 1.65 -1.29 -19.28
CA PRO A 241 1.48 0.18 -19.31
C PRO A 241 2.37 0.87 -18.27
N VAL A 242 3.68 0.69 -18.40
CA VAL A 242 4.67 1.26 -17.49
C VAL A 242 4.77 2.77 -17.66
N ARG A 243 4.50 3.52 -16.61
CA ARG A 243 4.73 4.96 -16.56
C ARG A 243 6.22 5.23 -16.31
N THR A 244 6.87 5.88 -17.28
CA THR A 244 8.28 6.24 -17.19
C THR A 244 8.41 7.76 -17.09
N TYR A 245 8.85 8.26 -15.96
CA TYR A 245 9.21 9.65 -15.77
C TYR A 245 10.74 9.75 -15.63
N ARG A 246 11.39 10.66 -16.38
CA ARG A 246 12.86 10.78 -16.36
C ARG A 246 13.46 10.88 -14.96
N ARG A 247 12.81 11.62 -14.05
CA ARG A 247 13.27 11.78 -12.66
C ARG A 247 13.06 10.53 -11.80
N ARG A 248 11.98 9.79 -12.02
CA ARG A 248 11.70 8.52 -11.33
C ARG A 248 12.70 7.43 -11.72
N MET A 249 13.16 7.44 -12.96
CA MET A 249 14.12 6.46 -13.45
C MET A 249 15.48 6.49 -12.72
N ARG A 250 15.79 7.57 -12.00
CA ARG A 250 16.99 7.62 -11.14
C ARG A 250 16.95 6.63 -9.99
N ASP A 251 15.76 6.27 -9.53
CA ASP A 251 15.51 5.38 -8.39
C ASP A 251 15.06 3.98 -8.82
N CYS A 252 15.22 3.59 -10.09
CA CYS A 252 14.65 2.34 -10.60
C CYS A 252 13.18 2.17 -10.17
N VAL A 253 12.32 3.10 -10.61
CA VAL A 253 10.90 3.11 -10.27
C VAL A 253 10.08 2.57 -11.42
N LEU A 254 9.13 1.70 -11.12
CA LEU A 254 8.12 1.14 -12.00
C LEU A 254 6.74 1.50 -11.46
N SER A 255 5.95 2.26 -12.20
CA SER A 255 4.55 2.52 -11.86
C SER A 255 3.63 2.01 -12.96
N VAL A 256 2.59 1.28 -12.56
CA VAL A 256 1.55 0.76 -13.45
C VAL A 256 0.16 1.11 -12.92
N PRO A 257 -0.87 1.28 -13.78
CA PRO A 257 -2.26 1.35 -13.33
C PRO A 257 -2.62 0.15 -12.48
N TRP A 258 -3.52 0.35 -11.52
CA TRP A 258 -3.98 -0.75 -10.65
C TRP A 258 -4.56 -1.93 -11.43
N SER A 259 -5.30 -1.67 -12.52
CA SER A 259 -5.88 -2.69 -13.39
C SER A 259 -4.85 -3.68 -13.97
N THR A 260 -3.57 -3.29 -14.01
CA THR A 260 -2.48 -4.17 -14.49
C THR A 260 -2.12 -5.26 -13.47
N VAL A 261 -2.42 -5.05 -12.19
CA VAL A 261 -1.98 -5.91 -11.08
C VAL A 261 -3.11 -6.29 -10.12
N ALA A 262 -4.32 -5.79 -10.37
CA ALA A 262 -5.48 -6.11 -9.54
C ALA A 262 -5.62 -7.64 -9.42
N PRO A 263 -5.79 -8.16 -8.20
CA PRO A 263 -5.99 -9.59 -8.01
C PRO A 263 -7.16 -10.12 -8.82
N ASN A 264 -7.02 -11.32 -9.37
CA ASN A 264 -8.14 -12.00 -9.99
C ASN A 264 -9.25 -12.19 -8.96
N GLN A 265 -10.50 -11.90 -9.34
CA GLN A 265 -11.64 -12.18 -8.48
C GLN A 265 -11.72 -13.69 -8.25
N VAL A 266 -11.62 -14.12 -7.02
CA VAL A 266 -11.94 -15.51 -6.66
C VAL A 266 -13.44 -15.67 -6.94
N ALA A 267 -13.81 -16.48 -7.92
CA ALA A 267 -15.21 -16.82 -8.14
C ALA A 267 -15.78 -17.33 -6.81
N PRO A 268 -16.95 -16.85 -6.36
CA PRO A 268 -17.56 -17.36 -5.15
C PRO A 268 -17.67 -18.89 -5.29
N SER A 269 -17.04 -19.62 -4.36
CA SER A 269 -17.14 -21.08 -4.33
C SER A 269 -18.62 -21.42 -4.31
N SER A 270 -19.10 -22.05 -5.38
CA SER A 270 -20.44 -22.61 -5.40
C SER A 270 -20.52 -23.63 -4.27
N ARG A 271 -21.07 -23.21 -3.12
CA ARG A 271 -21.46 -24.17 -2.10
C ARG A 271 -22.45 -25.09 -2.77
N SER A 272 -22.03 -26.31 -3.07
CA SER A 272 -22.89 -27.39 -3.49
C SER A 272 -23.98 -27.52 -2.42
N ARG A 273 -25.19 -27.06 -2.76
CA ARG A 273 -26.38 -27.41 -2.02
C ARG A 273 -26.58 -28.90 -2.28
N SER A 274 -26.08 -29.74 -1.38
CA SER A 274 -26.50 -31.11 -1.27
C SER A 274 -27.98 -31.05 -0.81
N GLY A 275 -28.87 -31.11 -1.78
CA GLY A 275 -30.30 -31.28 -1.55
C GLY A 275 -30.53 -32.66 -0.99
N GLY A 276 -30.70 -32.76 0.30
CA GLY A 276 -31.23 -33.93 0.97
C GLY A 276 -32.74 -33.96 0.74
N THR A 277 -33.20 -34.71 -0.25
CA THR A 277 -34.62 -35.13 -0.37
C THR A 277 -34.84 -36.28 0.60
N GLY A 278 -35.36 -35.93 1.78
CA GLY A 278 -35.93 -36.91 2.70
C GLY A 278 -37.32 -37.31 2.20
N GLY A 279 -37.44 -38.53 1.67
CA GLY A 279 -38.72 -39.18 1.43
C GLY A 279 -39.05 -40.05 2.61
N GLY A 280 -40.11 -39.69 3.33
CA GLY A 280 -40.69 -40.54 4.38
C GLY A 280 -41.42 -41.72 3.80
N GLY A 281 -41.34 -42.84 4.50
CA GLY A 281 -42.14 -44.04 4.28
C GLY A 281 -42.32 -44.80 5.59
N PHE A 282 -43.46 -44.59 6.25
CA PHE A 282 -43.95 -45.46 7.31
C PHE A 282 -44.33 -46.81 6.73
N SER A 283 -43.92 -47.92 7.34
CA SER A 283 -44.70 -49.15 7.37
C SER A 283 -44.34 -50.03 8.55
N THR A 284 -45.35 -50.33 9.32
CA THR A 284 -45.47 -51.28 10.40
C THR A 284 -45.41 -52.72 9.94
N ASN A 285 -44.81 -53.65 10.72
CA ASN A 285 -45.34 -54.89 11.29
C ASN A 285 -44.20 -55.86 11.61
N ALA A 286 -44.09 -56.17 12.88
CA ALA A 286 -44.58 -57.34 13.59
C ALA A 286 -43.83 -58.68 13.33
N ALA A 287 -43.13 -59.07 14.40
CA ALA A 287 -43.19 -60.34 15.10
C ALA A 287 -42.43 -61.60 14.58
N ILE A 288 -41.84 -62.21 15.56
CA ILE A 288 -41.71 -63.63 15.88
C ILE A 288 -40.34 -64.31 15.65
N GLU A 289 -39.74 -64.61 16.80
CA GLU A 289 -39.16 -65.84 17.32
C GLU A 289 -37.94 -66.56 16.72
N SER A 290 -37.11 -66.85 17.69
CA SER A 290 -36.39 -68.10 18.00
C SER A 290 -35.28 -68.60 17.05
N THR A 291 -34.14 -68.70 17.49
CA THR A 291 -33.40 -69.70 18.33
C THR A 291 -32.00 -69.17 18.69
#